data_fabfa4a6a2af79723a1910bfabf51e0d
#
_entry.id   fabfa4a6a2af79723a1910bfabf51e0d
#
_cell.length_a   1.000
_cell.length_b   1.000
_cell.length_c   1.000
_cell.angle_alpha   90.00
_cell.angle_beta   90.00
_cell.angle_gamma   90.00
#
_symmetry.space_group_name_H-M   'P 1'
#
loop_
_entity.id
_entity.type
_entity.pdbx_description
1 polymer ?
#
loop_
_entity_poly.entity_id
_entity_poly.type
_entity_poly.pdbx_seq_one_letter_code
_entity_poly.pdbx_strand_id
1 'polypeptide(L)'
;MSEAIEANRPEYECAMMLAFPLALEEHLIDFLLDHPQWVGGFSLIDAQGMGRGAGLQSTMEKVKGRARRRLMNILLRHADVAPLVAALRGEFRNPDMAYWVLPLLAFGRMA
;
A
#
# COMPACT_ATOMS: atom_id res chain seq x y z
N MET A 1 -25.89 13.52 -12.05
CA MET A 1 -24.55 13.03 -11.88
C MET A 1 -24.10 12.96 -10.42
N SER A 2 -24.13 14.06 -9.70
CA SER A 2 -23.81 14.03 -8.28
C SER A 2 -24.75 13.16 -7.49
N GLU A 3 -26.03 13.12 -7.84
CA GLU A 3 -27.00 12.27 -7.16
C GLU A 3 -26.64 10.80 -7.28
N ALA A 4 -26.19 10.38 -8.45
CA ALA A 4 -25.79 9.00 -8.67
C ALA A 4 -24.56 8.64 -7.83
N ILE A 5 -23.63 9.58 -7.70
CA ILE A 5 -22.44 9.39 -6.88
C ILE A 5 -22.80 9.34 -5.41
N GLU A 6 -23.70 10.20 -4.96
CA GLU A 6 -24.14 10.25 -3.58
C GLU A 6 -24.97 9.04 -3.19
N ALA A 7 -25.85 8.60 -4.09
CA ALA A 7 -26.71 7.46 -3.85
C ALA A 7 -25.91 6.15 -3.79
N ASN A 8 -24.85 6.07 -4.60
CA ASN A 8 -23.99 4.90 -4.65
C ASN A 8 -22.76 5.19 -3.81
N ARG A 9 -22.78 4.74 -2.56
CA ARG A 9 -21.62 4.89 -1.72
C ARG A 9 -20.41 4.32 -2.44
N PRO A 10 -19.29 5.05 -2.50
CA PRO A 10 -18.10 4.49 -3.09
C PRO A 10 -17.68 3.23 -2.34
N GLU A 11 -17.33 2.23 -3.09
CA GLU A 11 -16.83 0.98 -2.54
C GLU A 11 -15.55 1.22 -1.75
N TYR A 12 -14.72 2.15 -2.23
CA TYR A 12 -13.46 2.53 -1.60
C TYR A 12 -13.37 4.04 -1.51
N GLU A 13 -12.77 4.52 -0.44
CA GLU A 13 -12.65 5.95 -0.15
C GLU A 13 -11.22 6.45 -0.22
N CYS A 14 -10.25 5.56 -0.14
CA CYS A 14 -8.84 5.93 -0.18
C CYS A 14 -7.98 4.84 -0.80
N ALA A 15 -6.76 5.25 -1.13
CA ALA A 15 -5.71 4.35 -1.59
C ALA A 15 -4.54 4.46 -0.62
N MET A 16 -4.17 3.34 -0.02
CA MET A 16 -2.95 3.27 0.78
C MET A 16 -1.81 2.81 -0.10
N MET A 17 -0.79 3.62 -0.16
CA MET A 17 0.45 3.24 -0.82
C MET A 17 1.39 2.71 0.24
N LEU A 18 1.90 1.52 0.04
CA LEU A 18 2.82 0.88 0.97
C LEU A 18 4.10 0.57 0.23
N ALA A 19 5.19 1.20 0.66
CA ALA A 19 6.52 0.96 0.09
C ALA A 19 7.24 -0.06 0.95
N PHE A 20 7.84 -1.06 0.31
CA PHE A 20 8.46 -2.16 1.06
C PHE A 20 9.63 -2.77 0.27
N PRO A 21 10.60 -3.38 0.98
CA PRO A 21 11.67 -4.11 0.31
C PRO A 21 11.14 -5.32 -0.46
N LEU A 22 11.69 -5.57 -1.63
CA LEU A 22 11.26 -6.66 -2.49
C LEU A 22 11.21 -8.02 -1.76
N ALA A 23 12.14 -8.22 -0.84
CA ALA A 23 12.23 -9.49 -0.11
C ALA A 23 10.98 -9.81 0.73
N LEU A 24 10.16 -8.80 1.05
CA LEU A 24 8.97 -8.99 1.88
C LEU A 24 7.70 -9.20 1.07
N GLU A 25 7.81 -9.23 -0.25
CA GLU A 25 6.63 -9.22 -1.12
C GLU A 25 5.67 -10.38 -0.85
N GLU A 26 6.17 -11.60 -0.82
CA GLU A 26 5.29 -12.75 -0.63
C GLU A 26 4.64 -12.75 0.75
N HIS A 27 5.40 -12.41 1.77
CA HIS A 27 4.88 -12.32 3.13
C HIS A 27 3.78 -11.26 3.21
N LEU A 28 3.98 -10.12 2.55
CA LEU A 28 2.99 -9.05 2.56
C LEU A 28 1.73 -9.44 1.80
N ILE A 29 1.88 -10.08 0.64
CA ILE A 29 0.72 -10.54 -0.13
C ILE A 29 -0.11 -11.51 0.70
N ASP A 30 0.53 -12.49 1.32
CA ASP A 30 -0.16 -13.46 2.16
C ASP A 30 -0.89 -12.77 3.32
N PHE A 31 -0.22 -11.80 3.95
CA PHE A 31 -0.83 -11.03 5.02
C PHE A 31 -2.09 -10.30 4.56
N LEU A 32 -2.01 -9.63 3.42
CA LEU A 32 -3.15 -8.88 2.90
C LEU A 32 -4.31 -9.80 2.52
N LEU A 33 -4.02 -10.95 1.95
CA LEU A 33 -5.05 -11.92 1.60
C LEU A 33 -5.74 -12.51 2.83
N ASP A 34 -5.06 -12.54 3.96
CA ASP A 34 -5.62 -13.03 5.22
C ASP A 34 -6.49 -11.99 5.94
N HIS A 35 -6.55 -10.75 5.43
CA HIS A 35 -7.29 -9.68 6.08
C HIS A 35 -8.27 -9.00 5.11
N PRO A 36 -9.17 -9.77 4.49
CA PRO A 36 -10.12 -9.20 3.51
C PRO A 36 -11.08 -8.20 4.14
N GLN A 37 -11.24 -8.23 5.46
CA GLN A 37 -12.13 -7.29 6.15
C GLN A 37 -11.67 -5.84 6.04
N TRP A 38 -10.38 -5.61 5.84
CA TRP A 38 -9.82 -4.26 5.72
C TRP A 38 -9.23 -3.97 4.34
N VAL A 39 -8.93 -4.99 3.59
CA VAL A 39 -8.22 -4.86 2.31
C VAL A 39 -9.17 -5.08 1.17
N GLY A 40 -9.33 -4.08 0.33
CA GLY A 40 -10.04 -4.23 -0.93
C GLY A 40 -9.08 -4.76 -1.99
N GLY A 41 -9.23 -4.31 -3.21
CA GLY A 41 -8.30 -4.68 -4.25
C GLY A 41 -6.91 -4.10 -3.98
N PHE A 42 -5.87 -4.82 -4.39
CA PHE A 42 -4.53 -4.27 -4.32
C PHE A 42 -3.73 -4.64 -5.56
N SER A 43 -2.75 -3.80 -5.87
CA SER A 43 -1.92 -3.93 -7.07
C SER A 43 -0.47 -3.67 -6.71
N LEU A 44 0.43 -4.37 -7.38
CA LEU A 44 1.87 -4.17 -7.21
C LEU A 44 2.38 -3.22 -8.27
N ILE A 45 3.27 -2.32 -7.87
CA ILE A 45 3.91 -1.36 -8.75
C ILE A 45 5.41 -1.44 -8.54
N ASP A 46 6.16 -1.61 -9.61
CA ASP A 46 7.61 -1.59 -9.52
C ASP A 46 8.09 -0.18 -9.21
N ALA A 47 9.07 -0.08 -8.31
CA ALA A 47 9.60 1.21 -7.89
C ALA A 47 11.07 1.10 -7.52
N GLN A 48 11.75 2.24 -7.52
CA GLN A 48 13.12 2.35 -7.05
C GLN A 48 13.14 3.38 -5.92
N GLY A 49 13.61 2.95 -4.75
CA GLY A 49 13.75 3.86 -3.62
C GLY A 49 15.11 4.53 -3.64
N MET A 50 15.10 5.82 -3.36
CA MET A 50 16.31 6.63 -3.27
C MET A 50 16.21 7.55 -2.07
N GLY A 51 17.35 7.98 -1.61
CA GLY A 51 17.41 8.94 -0.52
C GLY A 51 17.37 8.29 0.85
N ARG A 52 17.12 9.12 1.87
CA ARG A 52 17.11 8.67 3.25
C ARG A 52 15.95 7.71 3.50
N GLY A 53 16.22 6.61 4.19
CA GLY A 53 15.19 5.64 4.51
C GLY A 53 14.80 4.72 3.36
N ALA A 54 15.57 4.71 2.28
CA ALA A 54 15.29 3.83 1.15
C ALA A 54 15.67 2.36 1.41
N GLY A 55 16.28 2.06 2.56
CA GLY A 55 16.60 0.69 2.91
C GLY A 55 17.64 0.03 2.03
N LEU A 56 18.73 0.74 1.73
CA LEU A 56 19.82 0.19 0.92
C LEU A 56 20.48 -0.94 1.70
N GLN A 57 20.36 -2.17 1.22
CA GLN A 57 20.79 -3.34 1.96
C GLN A 57 22.02 -4.04 1.39
N SER A 58 22.38 -3.76 0.16
CA SER A 58 23.54 -4.38 -0.45
C SER A 58 24.53 -3.31 -0.88
N THR A 59 25.80 -3.72 -1.01
CA THR A 59 26.83 -2.83 -1.52
C THR A 59 26.49 -2.35 -2.93
N MET A 60 25.94 -3.23 -3.75
CA MET A 60 25.55 -2.89 -5.10
C MET A 60 24.45 -1.84 -5.13
N GLU A 61 23.45 -1.99 -4.27
CA GLU A 61 22.37 -1.01 -4.16
C GLU A 61 22.90 0.33 -3.69
N LYS A 62 23.80 0.32 -2.72
CA LYS A 62 24.42 1.55 -2.21
C LYS A 62 25.21 2.27 -3.30
N VAL A 63 25.96 1.53 -4.10
CA VAL A 63 26.73 2.10 -5.19
C VAL A 63 25.81 2.73 -6.22
N LYS A 64 24.70 2.07 -6.54
CA LYS A 64 23.74 2.59 -7.49
C LYS A 64 22.86 3.70 -6.90
N GLY A 65 22.87 3.86 -5.57
CA GLY A 65 22.00 4.82 -4.90
C GLY A 65 20.54 4.44 -4.96
N ARG A 66 20.24 3.15 -5.17
CA ARG A 66 18.88 2.64 -5.31
C ARG A 66 18.68 1.42 -4.44
N ALA A 67 17.49 1.28 -3.90
CA ALA A 67 17.07 0.09 -3.18
C ALA A 67 16.02 -0.63 -4.03
N ARG A 68 16.04 -1.96 -4.00
CA ARG A 68 15.00 -2.75 -4.64
C ARG A 68 13.75 -2.69 -3.79
N ARG A 69 12.76 -1.99 -4.29
CA ARG A 69 11.52 -1.75 -3.57
C ARG A 69 10.33 -1.97 -4.49
N ARG A 70 9.21 -2.20 -3.85
CA ARG A 70 7.92 -2.24 -4.52
C ARG A 70 6.96 -1.32 -3.83
N LEU A 71 5.97 -0.88 -4.57
CA LEU A 71 4.82 -0.20 -4.00
C LEU A 71 3.62 -1.11 -4.11
N MET A 72 2.84 -1.15 -3.04
CA MET A 72 1.54 -1.82 -3.04
C MET A 72 0.49 -0.74 -2.97
N ASN A 73 -0.41 -0.72 -3.94
CA ASN A 73 -1.56 0.18 -3.94
C ASN A 73 -2.76 -0.59 -3.42
N ILE A 74 -3.25 -0.21 -2.26
CA ILE A 74 -4.34 -0.90 -1.58
C ILE A 74 -5.56 0.00 -1.56
N LEU A 75 -6.65 -0.48 -2.13
CA LEU A 75 -7.92 0.25 -2.09
C LEU A 75 -8.69 -0.18 -0.85
N LEU A 76 -9.20 0.79 -0.09
CA LEU A 76 -9.89 0.49 1.15
C LEU A 76 -10.80 1.64 1.56
N ARG A 77 -11.60 1.40 2.58
CA ARG A 77 -12.42 2.43 3.19
C ARG A 77 -11.60 3.18 4.23
N HIS A 78 -11.95 4.42 4.45
CA HIS A 78 -11.25 5.26 5.41
C HIS A 78 -11.21 4.61 6.80
N ALA A 79 -12.33 4.02 7.24
CA ALA A 79 -12.41 3.39 8.55
C ALA A 79 -11.48 2.19 8.71
N ASP A 80 -11.04 1.59 7.61
CA ASP A 80 -10.19 0.40 7.65
C ASP A 80 -8.71 0.73 7.70
N VAL A 81 -8.34 2.00 7.50
CA VAL A 81 -6.93 2.41 7.48
C VAL A 81 -6.24 2.14 8.82
N ALA A 82 -6.82 2.64 9.91
CA ALA A 82 -6.19 2.52 11.22
C ALA A 82 -6.00 1.05 11.66
N PRO A 83 -7.03 0.19 11.57
CA PRO A 83 -6.82 -1.21 11.94
C PRO A 83 -5.82 -1.94 11.04
N LEU A 84 -5.81 -1.62 9.74
CA LEU A 84 -4.83 -2.23 8.84
C LEU A 84 -3.41 -1.80 9.18
N VAL A 85 -3.20 -0.50 9.41
CA VAL A 85 -1.87 0.00 9.78
C VAL A 85 -1.40 -0.64 11.09
N ALA A 86 -2.28 -0.76 12.08
CA ALA A 86 -1.93 -1.39 13.35
C ALA A 86 -1.52 -2.85 13.15
N ALA A 87 -2.26 -3.58 12.33
CA ALA A 87 -1.94 -4.98 12.05
C ALA A 87 -0.62 -5.12 11.28
N LEU A 88 -0.39 -4.24 10.31
CA LEU A 88 0.87 -4.24 9.56
C LEU A 88 2.06 -3.96 10.46
N ARG A 89 1.93 -2.98 11.38
CA ARG A 89 3.00 -2.69 12.33
C ARG A 89 3.29 -3.86 13.27
N GLY A 90 2.25 -4.58 13.64
CA GLY A 90 2.42 -5.77 14.49
C GLY A 90 3.17 -6.89 13.79
N GLU A 91 2.95 -7.04 12.50
CA GLU A 91 3.51 -8.14 11.72
C GLU A 91 4.90 -7.83 11.19
N PHE A 92 5.15 -6.62 10.70
CA PHE A 92 6.35 -6.35 9.94
C PHE A 92 7.43 -5.57 10.71
N ARG A 93 7.06 -4.62 11.55
CA ARG A 93 8.00 -3.83 12.36
C ARG A 93 9.31 -3.48 11.66
N ASN A 94 9.20 -3.00 10.45
CA ASN A 94 10.35 -2.75 9.60
C ASN A 94 10.43 -1.26 9.26
N PRO A 95 11.47 -0.54 9.72
CA PRO A 95 11.60 0.89 9.45
C PRO A 95 11.83 1.23 7.98
N ASP A 96 12.18 0.24 7.16
CA ASP A 96 12.32 0.44 5.73
C ASP A 96 10.98 0.40 5.00
N MET A 97 9.92 0.01 5.70
CA MET A 97 8.57 0.09 5.16
C MET A 97 7.96 1.43 5.51
N ALA A 98 7.27 2.01 4.55
CA ALA A 98 6.59 3.28 4.73
C ALA A 98 5.23 3.23 4.06
N TYR A 99 4.28 4.00 4.58
CA TYR A 99 2.98 4.08 3.95
C TYR A 99 2.50 5.53 3.91
N TRP A 100 1.62 5.79 2.97
CA TRP A 100 0.86 7.04 2.94
C TRP A 100 -0.51 6.74 2.38
N VAL A 101 -1.47 7.59 2.69
CA VAL A 101 -2.85 7.38 2.30
C VAL A 101 -3.31 8.57 1.51
N LEU A 102 -3.91 8.29 0.35
CA LEU A 102 -4.44 9.30 -0.54
C LEU A 102 -5.96 9.17 -0.58
N PRO A 103 -6.69 10.29 -0.48
CA PRO A 103 -8.14 10.24 -0.65
C PRO A 103 -8.47 9.98 -2.12
N LEU A 104 -9.51 9.19 -2.35
CA LEU A 104 -10.07 9.01 -3.68
C LEU A 104 -11.26 9.97 -3.83
N LEU A 105 -11.23 10.79 -4.85
CA LEU A 105 -12.38 11.65 -5.15
C LEU A 105 -13.57 10.82 -5.60
N ALA A 106 -13.29 9.72 -6.27
CA ALA A 106 -14.33 8.81 -6.75
C ALA A 106 -13.71 7.45 -6.99
N PHE A 107 -14.50 6.43 -6.89
CA PHE A 107 -14.16 5.09 -7.33
C PHE A 107 -15.36 4.49 -8.02
N GLY A 108 -15.15 3.85 -9.15
CA GLY A 108 -16.22 3.17 -9.86
C GLY A 108 -15.64 2.19 -10.85
N ARG A 109 -16.48 1.31 -11.33
CA ARG A 109 -16.13 0.34 -12.35
C ARG A 109 -16.63 0.78 -13.69
N MET A 110 -15.98 0.32 -14.76
CA MET A 110 -16.36 0.73 -16.10
C MET A 110 -17.67 0.05 -16.57
N ALA A 111 -18.04 -1.01 -15.90
CA ALA A 111 -19.31 -1.67 -16.21
C ALA A 111 -19.88 -2.38 -14.99
#